data_94e75963ed82cdaddea8df42ddeb171b
#
_entry.id   94e75963ed82cdaddea8df42ddeb171b
#
_cell.length_a   1.000
_cell.length_b   1.000
_cell.length_c   1.000
_cell.angle_alpha   90.00
_cell.angle_beta   90.00
_cell.angle_gamma   90.00
#
_symmetry.space_group_name_H-M   'P 1'
#
loop_
_entity.id
_entity.type
_entity.pdbx_description
1 polymer ?
#
loop_
_entity_poly.entity_id
_entity_poly.type
_entity_poly.pdbx_seq_one_letter_code
_entity_poly.pdbx_strand_id
1 'polypeptide(L)'
;FFGPIKYAVLPQHLQKDEVLGGTGLVEAGTYIAILAGTILGGIIIDKDGNGVEIAVVTVFLVALIGRIAAQFMPEAPAQKEVEKIDFNFVRSSFHLISATLHVRKLYLAIIAISFFWTIGSVLIIQFPPLVENVLTATPQVASLFLGVFSIGIAIGSVLVNRLLKSEVSARFAPVSVILMGVSVLLLYFIARGWDGLPNGDLYTFETFIVHEGAWSLLATLGGVSIFGGMFVVPLYAFLTTTVDISQTARTIAANNVVNSGCMVLGALAAMGLSMLGVSTTEQLLLVAAMCLVAAWLGHQLHRACD
;
A
#
# COMPACT_ATOMS: atom_id res chain seq x y z
N PHE A 1 13.72 -3.15 -9.85
CA PHE A 1 13.97 -4.55 -10.24
C PHE A 1 13.31 -5.56 -9.31
N PHE A 2 13.42 -5.41 -7.98
CA PHE A 2 12.88 -6.36 -7.01
C PHE A 2 11.34 -6.44 -7.01
N GLY A 3 10.65 -5.30 -7.17
CA GLY A 3 9.19 -5.23 -7.10
C GLY A 3 8.46 -6.23 -8.02
N PRO A 4 8.73 -6.27 -9.33
CA PRO A 4 8.12 -7.26 -10.22
C PRO A 4 8.50 -8.70 -9.90
N ILE A 5 9.75 -8.95 -9.50
CA ILE A 5 10.27 -10.30 -9.28
C ILE A 5 9.58 -10.97 -8.08
N LYS A 6 9.38 -10.26 -6.97
CA LYS A 6 8.79 -10.81 -5.73
C LYS A 6 7.40 -11.42 -5.93
N TYR A 7 6.63 -10.95 -6.92
CA TYR A 7 5.32 -11.52 -7.27
C TYR A 7 5.42 -12.54 -8.41
N ALA A 8 6.28 -12.28 -9.41
CA ALA A 8 6.41 -13.13 -10.58
C ALA A 8 7.01 -14.51 -10.27
N VAL A 9 7.75 -14.63 -9.18
CA VAL A 9 8.33 -15.90 -8.73
C VAL A 9 7.30 -16.81 -8.08
N LEU A 10 6.22 -16.26 -7.49
CA LEU A 10 5.22 -17.04 -6.76
C LEU A 10 4.57 -18.13 -7.61
N PRO A 11 4.00 -17.87 -8.81
CA PRO A 11 3.39 -18.91 -9.61
C PRO A 11 4.38 -19.89 -10.25
N GLN A 12 5.70 -19.68 -10.09
CA GLN A 12 6.71 -20.65 -10.52
C GLN A 12 6.99 -21.73 -9.47
N HIS A 13 6.70 -21.44 -8.18
CA HIS A 13 7.00 -22.31 -7.04
C HIS A 13 5.77 -22.75 -6.25
N LEU A 14 4.65 -22.05 -6.39
CA LEU A 14 3.41 -22.32 -5.66
C LEU A 14 2.33 -22.87 -6.59
N GLN A 15 1.48 -23.73 -6.05
CA GLN A 15 0.27 -24.18 -6.73
C GLN A 15 -0.75 -23.05 -6.82
N LYS A 16 -1.70 -23.12 -7.75
CA LYS A 16 -2.67 -22.04 -7.99
C LYS A 16 -3.46 -21.64 -6.74
N ASP A 17 -3.80 -22.59 -5.90
CA ASP A 17 -4.50 -22.40 -4.63
C ASP A 17 -3.61 -21.84 -3.51
N GLU A 18 -2.29 -21.93 -3.66
CA GLU A 18 -1.32 -21.37 -2.71
C GLU A 18 -0.90 -19.92 -3.05
N VAL A 19 -1.07 -19.47 -4.33
CA VAL A 19 -0.59 -18.15 -4.80
C VAL A 19 -1.24 -17.01 -4.02
N LEU A 20 -2.53 -17.11 -3.68
CA LEU A 20 -3.20 -16.08 -2.88
C LEU A 20 -2.57 -15.94 -1.50
N GLY A 21 -2.31 -17.06 -0.83
CA GLY A 21 -1.63 -17.09 0.46
C GLY A 21 -0.20 -16.54 0.39
N GLY A 22 0.56 -16.98 -0.62
CA GLY A 22 1.92 -16.49 -0.90
C GLY A 22 1.96 -14.98 -1.15
N THR A 23 1.02 -14.46 -1.96
CA THR A 23 0.87 -13.02 -2.19
C THR A 23 0.58 -12.27 -0.90
N GLY A 24 -0.33 -12.79 -0.08
CA GLY A 24 -0.66 -12.21 1.22
C GLY A 24 0.54 -12.17 2.18
N LEU A 25 1.37 -13.21 2.20
CA LEU A 25 2.59 -13.24 3.01
C LEU A 25 3.64 -12.25 2.50
N VAL A 26 3.81 -12.09 1.19
CA VAL A 26 4.72 -11.10 0.59
C VAL A 26 4.27 -9.67 0.95
N GLU A 27 2.98 -9.38 0.89
CA GLU A 27 2.44 -8.08 1.30
C GLU A 27 2.62 -7.86 2.80
N ALA A 28 2.21 -8.80 3.64
CA ALA A 28 2.37 -8.71 5.09
C ALA A 28 3.84 -8.49 5.49
N GLY A 29 4.77 -9.27 4.91
CA GLY A 29 6.20 -9.11 5.14
C GLY A 29 6.74 -7.75 4.69
N THR A 30 6.25 -7.23 3.56
CA THR A 30 6.61 -5.90 3.04
C THR A 30 6.20 -4.79 4.03
N TYR A 31 4.96 -4.82 4.54
CA TYR A 31 4.49 -3.81 5.49
C TYR A 31 5.12 -3.94 6.87
N ILE A 32 5.40 -5.17 7.34
CA ILE A 32 6.18 -5.39 8.57
C ILE A 32 7.60 -4.82 8.43
N ALA A 33 8.24 -5.00 7.27
CA ALA A 33 9.56 -4.44 7.02
C ALA A 33 9.54 -2.90 6.95
N ILE A 34 8.51 -2.31 6.34
CA ILE A 34 8.30 -0.85 6.33
C ILE A 34 8.16 -0.33 7.77
N LEU A 35 7.32 -0.97 8.58
CA LEU A 35 7.13 -0.61 9.98
C LEU A 35 8.43 -0.69 10.78
N ALA A 36 9.15 -1.82 10.68
CA ALA A 36 10.42 -2.00 11.35
C ALA A 36 11.45 -0.93 10.92
N GLY A 37 11.55 -0.65 9.61
CA GLY A 37 12.43 0.38 9.07
C GLY A 37 12.08 1.79 9.55
N THR A 38 10.79 2.12 9.64
CA THR A 38 10.32 3.43 10.13
C THR A 38 10.64 3.61 11.63
N ILE A 39 10.37 2.58 12.44
CA ILE A 39 10.68 2.63 13.87
C ILE A 39 12.19 2.75 14.11
N LEU A 40 12.98 1.90 13.44
CA LEU A 40 14.43 1.94 13.55
C LEU A 40 15.00 3.28 13.09
N GLY A 41 14.51 3.81 11.97
CA GLY A 41 14.91 5.13 11.46
C GLY A 41 14.63 6.24 12.46
N GLY A 42 13.44 6.26 13.07
CA GLY A 42 13.09 7.23 14.09
C GLY A 42 14.02 7.15 15.32
N ILE A 43 14.28 5.93 15.84
CA ILE A 43 15.17 5.72 16.99
C ILE A 43 16.62 6.14 16.69
N ILE A 44 17.08 5.91 15.46
CA ILE A 44 18.47 6.18 15.07
C ILE A 44 18.71 7.68 14.91
N ILE A 45 17.77 8.41 14.30
CA ILE A 45 17.91 9.85 14.01
C ILE A 45 17.92 10.68 15.30
N ASP A 46 17.22 10.23 16.34
CA ASP A 46 17.11 10.94 17.63
C ASP A 46 18.36 10.78 18.53
N LYS A 47 19.41 10.08 18.05
CA LYS A 47 20.66 9.91 18.80
C LYS A 47 21.64 11.05 18.56
N ASP A 48 21.99 11.73 19.64
CA ASP A 48 22.92 12.86 19.69
C ASP A 48 24.20 12.65 18.86
N GLY A 49 24.30 13.36 17.75
CA GLY A 49 25.50 13.53 16.94
C GLY A 49 25.90 12.39 15.98
N ASN A 50 25.57 11.13 16.25
CA ASN A 50 26.01 9.97 15.46
C ASN A 50 24.88 9.28 14.68
N GLY A 51 23.68 9.86 14.65
CA GLY A 51 22.49 9.24 14.03
C GLY A 51 22.68 8.88 12.55
N VAL A 52 23.33 9.75 11.79
CA VAL A 52 23.58 9.51 10.36
C VAL A 52 24.53 8.32 10.14
N GLU A 53 25.61 8.22 10.90
CA GLU A 53 26.58 7.12 10.79
C GLU A 53 25.93 5.78 11.14
N ILE A 54 25.16 5.75 12.23
CA ILE A 54 24.42 4.56 12.64
C ILE A 54 23.38 4.17 11.57
N ALA A 55 22.67 5.14 10.97
CA ALA A 55 21.72 4.89 9.89
C ALA A 55 22.41 4.24 8.68
N VAL A 56 23.55 4.78 8.25
CA VAL A 56 24.33 4.23 7.12
C VAL A 56 24.77 2.79 7.41
N VAL A 57 25.33 2.52 8.60
CA VAL A 57 25.74 1.15 8.99
C VAL A 57 24.52 0.22 9.03
N THR A 58 23.40 0.67 9.58
CA THR A 58 22.17 -0.13 9.68
C THR A 58 21.64 -0.49 8.29
N VAL A 59 21.57 0.48 7.35
CA VAL A 59 21.15 0.23 5.97
C VAL A 59 22.08 -0.77 5.27
N PHE A 60 23.40 -0.62 5.47
CA PHE A 60 24.39 -1.56 4.92
C PHE A 60 24.19 -2.97 5.46
N LEU A 61 24.00 -3.13 6.78
CA LEU A 61 23.77 -4.43 7.40
C LEU A 61 22.47 -5.08 6.91
N VAL A 62 21.38 -4.32 6.82
CA VAL A 62 20.10 -4.81 6.28
C VAL A 62 20.27 -5.25 4.82
N ALA A 63 20.99 -4.47 4.01
CA ALA A 63 21.28 -4.83 2.62
C ALA A 63 22.12 -6.12 2.53
N LEU A 64 23.11 -6.29 3.40
CA LEU A 64 23.94 -7.50 3.47
C LEU A 64 23.10 -8.72 3.88
N ILE A 65 22.26 -8.59 4.90
CA ILE A 65 21.32 -9.65 5.31
C ILE A 65 20.39 -10.01 4.15
N GLY A 66 19.81 -9.01 3.46
CA GLY A 66 18.98 -9.22 2.28
C GLY A 66 19.71 -9.94 1.16
N ARG A 67 20.98 -9.58 0.92
CA ARG A 67 21.84 -10.26 -0.08
C ARG A 67 22.11 -11.72 0.30
N ILE A 68 22.35 -12.00 1.57
CA ILE A 68 22.54 -13.38 2.06
C ILE A 68 21.23 -14.15 1.95
N ALA A 69 20.11 -13.59 2.39
CA ALA A 69 18.79 -14.22 2.30
C ALA A 69 18.41 -14.56 0.83
N ALA A 70 18.76 -13.69 -0.12
CA ALA A 70 18.53 -13.92 -1.53
C ALA A 70 19.26 -15.14 -2.10
N GLN A 71 20.35 -15.62 -1.47
CA GLN A 71 21.05 -16.84 -1.89
C GLN A 71 20.26 -18.12 -1.58
N PHE A 72 19.33 -18.06 -0.65
CA PHE A 72 18.46 -19.18 -0.28
C PHE A 72 17.16 -19.22 -1.09
N MET A 73 16.95 -18.26 -1.99
CA MET A 73 15.79 -18.30 -2.88
C MET A 73 15.91 -19.45 -3.87
N PRO A 74 14.83 -20.22 -4.11
CA PRO A 74 14.79 -21.25 -5.12
C PRO A 74 15.10 -20.67 -6.51
N GLU A 75 15.72 -21.45 -7.37
CA GLU A 75 16.00 -21.04 -8.75
C GLU A 75 14.71 -20.86 -9.52
N ALA A 76 14.56 -19.71 -10.15
CA ALA A 76 13.44 -19.37 -11.04
C ALA A 76 13.98 -19.17 -12.47
N PRO A 77 14.06 -20.25 -13.29
CA PRO A 77 14.64 -20.17 -14.62
C PRO A 77 13.83 -19.23 -15.52
N ALA A 78 14.53 -18.58 -16.45
CA ALA A 78 13.90 -17.72 -17.43
C ALA A 78 12.89 -18.51 -18.28
N GLN A 79 11.66 -18.03 -18.34
CA GLN A 79 10.55 -18.70 -19.03
C GLN A 79 10.54 -18.43 -20.55
N LYS A 80 11.34 -17.46 -21.01
CA LYS A 80 11.51 -17.10 -22.43
C LYS A 80 12.95 -16.71 -22.71
N GLU A 81 13.34 -16.85 -23.98
CA GLU A 81 14.58 -16.27 -24.49
C GLU A 81 14.60 -14.75 -24.26
N VAL A 82 15.79 -14.23 -23.96
CA VAL A 82 15.98 -12.80 -23.69
C VAL A 82 15.68 -12.00 -24.96
N GLU A 83 14.57 -11.28 -24.98
CA GLU A 83 14.29 -10.30 -26.03
C GLU A 83 15.30 -9.16 -25.98
N LYS A 84 15.62 -8.55 -27.14
CA LYS A 84 16.53 -7.41 -27.20
C LYS A 84 16.00 -6.29 -26.27
N ILE A 85 16.87 -5.84 -25.37
CA ILE A 85 16.54 -4.77 -24.44
C ILE A 85 16.39 -3.46 -25.22
N ASP A 86 15.21 -2.85 -25.16
CA ASP A 86 14.99 -1.49 -25.66
C ASP A 86 15.42 -0.49 -24.58
N PHE A 87 16.55 0.17 -24.80
CA PHE A 87 17.10 1.17 -23.89
C PHE A 87 16.28 2.48 -23.84
N ASN A 88 15.33 2.69 -24.76
CA ASN A 88 14.39 3.79 -24.66
C ASN A 88 13.28 3.41 -23.66
N PHE A 89 13.54 3.71 -22.38
CA PHE A 89 12.61 3.35 -21.28
C PHE A 89 11.23 3.98 -21.42
N VAL A 90 11.07 5.14 -22.05
CA VAL A 90 9.77 5.78 -22.30
C VAL A 90 8.98 4.95 -23.31
N ARG A 91 9.57 4.65 -24.47
CA ARG A 91 8.93 3.83 -25.50
C ARG A 91 8.65 2.40 -24.98
N SER A 92 9.61 1.82 -24.29
CA SER A 92 9.46 0.49 -23.69
C SER A 92 8.34 0.43 -22.67
N SER A 93 8.21 1.46 -21.81
CA SER A 93 7.11 1.56 -20.84
C SER A 93 5.75 1.72 -21.52
N PHE A 94 5.63 2.58 -22.53
CA PHE A 94 4.39 2.72 -23.29
C PHE A 94 3.99 1.43 -24.02
N HIS A 95 4.95 0.74 -24.64
CA HIS A 95 4.70 -0.54 -25.29
C HIS A 95 4.26 -1.61 -24.28
N LEU A 96 4.92 -1.67 -23.12
CA LEU A 96 4.58 -2.58 -22.04
C LEU A 96 3.16 -2.34 -21.51
N ILE A 97 2.81 -1.09 -21.24
CA ILE A 97 1.47 -0.69 -20.76
C ILE A 97 0.42 -1.01 -21.84
N SER A 98 0.64 -0.59 -23.07
CA SER A 98 -0.29 -0.85 -24.18
C SER A 98 -0.53 -2.34 -24.40
N ALA A 99 0.53 -3.15 -24.38
CA ALA A 99 0.43 -4.59 -24.54
C ALA A 99 -0.35 -5.28 -23.41
N THR A 100 -0.38 -4.69 -22.21
CA THR A 100 -1.06 -5.26 -21.05
C THR A 100 -2.49 -4.73 -20.90
N LEU A 101 -2.70 -3.44 -21.10
CA LEU A 101 -3.98 -2.79 -20.83
C LEU A 101 -5.07 -3.06 -21.89
N HIS A 102 -4.76 -3.60 -23.07
CA HIS A 102 -5.79 -3.99 -24.03
C HIS A 102 -6.64 -5.19 -23.59
N VAL A 103 -6.15 -5.97 -22.61
CA VAL A 103 -6.92 -7.05 -22.01
C VAL A 103 -7.78 -6.48 -20.88
N ARG A 104 -9.11 -6.42 -21.08
CA ARG A 104 -10.07 -5.76 -20.17
C ARG A 104 -9.92 -6.20 -18.70
N LYS A 105 -9.72 -7.50 -18.45
CA LYS A 105 -9.55 -8.02 -17.09
C LYS A 105 -8.28 -7.49 -16.42
N LEU A 106 -7.17 -7.46 -17.15
CA LEU A 106 -5.89 -6.93 -16.65
C LEU A 106 -5.98 -5.42 -16.45
N TYR A 107 -6.60 -4.69 -17.39
CA TYR A 107 -6.84 -3.26 -17.26
C TYR A 107 -7.60 -2.93 -15.96
N LEU A 108 -8.72 -3.60 -15.71
CA LEU A 108 -9.55 -3.35 -14.53
C LEU A 108 -8.77 -3.67 -13.23
N ALA A 109 -8.03 -4.77 -13.21
CA ALA A 109 -7.22 -5.14 -12.04
C ALA A 109 -6.09 -4.13 -11.79
N ILE A 110 -5.34 -3.74 -12.82
CA ILE A 110 -4.24 -2.77 -12.71
C ILE A 110 -4.75 -1.41 -12.23
N ILE A 111 -5.84 -0.89 -12.83
CA ILE A 111 -6.40 0.39 -12.39
C ILE A 111 -6.93 0.31 -10.96
N ALA A 112 -7.60 -0.78 -10.57
CA ALA A 112 -8.06 -0.97 -9.19
C ALA A 112 -6.89 -1.00 -8.18
N ILE A 113 -5.81 -1.71 -8.49
CA ILE A 113 -4.57 -1.72 -7.68
C ILE A 113 -3.95 -0.32 -7.64
N SER A 114 -3.92 0.39 -8.78
CA SER A 114 -3.38 1.75 -8.85
C SER A 114 -4.17 2.73 -7.98
N PHE A 115 -5.49 2.61 -7.92
CA PHE A 115 -6.32 3.40 -7.00
C PHE A 115 -5.99 3.09 -5.54
N PHE A 116 -5.78 1.82 -5.17
CA PHE A 116 -5.35 1.47 -3.82
C PHE A 116 -4.02 2.14 -3.44
N TRP A 117 -3.02 2.04 -4.29
CA TRP A 117 -1.71 2.67 -4.05
C TRP A 117 -1.79 4.20 -4.01
N THR A 118 -2.64 4.78 -4.84
CA THR A 118 -2.88 6.24 -4.83
C THR A 118 -3.55 6.68 -3.53
N ILE A 119 -4.58 5.97 -3.09
CA ILE A 119 -5.25 6.21 -1.80
C ILE A 119 -4.23 6.10 -0.66
N GLY A 120 -3.44 5.02 -0.64
CA GLY A 120 -2.42 4.79 0.38
C GLY A 120 -1.36 5.89 0.40
N SER A 121 -0.87 6.32 -0.76
CA SER A 121 0.12 7.39 -0.86
C SER A 121 -0.41 8.74 -0.39
N VAL A 122 -1.64 9.09 -0.76
CA VAL A 122 -2.30 10.33 -0.29
C VAL A 122 -2.47 10.29 1.23
N LEU A 123 -2.94 9.17 1.81
CA LEU A 123 -3.08 9.04 3.25
C LEU A 123 -1.74 9.18 3.98
N ILE A 124 -0.69 8.51 3.51
CA ILE A 124 0.65 8.58 4.12
C ILE A 124 1.19 10.02 4.10
N ILE A 125 1.00 10.75 3.00
CA ILE A 125 1.39 12.16 2.88
C ILE A 125 0.58 13.03 3.86
N GLN A 126 -0.68 12.69 4.12
CA GLN A 126 -1.55 13.45 5.00
C GLN A 126 -1.34 13.13 6.50
N PHE A 127 -0.71 12.02 6.85
CA PHE A 127 -0.53 11.66 8.27
C PHE A 127 0.25 12.70 9.08
N PRO A 128 1.44 13.19 8.65
CA PRO A 128 2.15 14.21 9.41
C PRO A 128 1.33 15.49 9.61
N PRO A 129 0.78 16.14 8.57
CA PRO A 129 0.00 17.37 8.78
C PRO A 129 -1.32 17.11 9.53
N LEU A 130 -1.93 15.92 9.43
CA LEU A 130 -3.11 15.56 10.23
C LEU A 130 -2.74 15.49 11.72
N VAL A 131 -1.63 14.83 12.05
CA VAL A 131 -1.16 14.68 13.42
C VAL A 131 -0.76 16.03 14.01
N GLU A 132 0.01 16.83 13.29
CA GLU A 132 0.57 18.07 13.80
C GLU A 132 -0.48 19.20 13.84
N ASN A 133 -1.23 19.42 12.75
CA ASN A 133 -2.09 20.58 12.59
C ASN A 133 -3.53 20.36 13.04
N VAL A 134 -4.01 19.10 13.08
CA VAL A 134 -5.40 18.79 13.44
C VAL A 134 -5.45 18.14 14.82
N LEU A 135 -4.64 17.11 15.04
CA LEU A 135 -4.64 16.40 16.32
C LEU A 135 -3.76 17.08 17.38
N THR A 136 -2.99 18.10 17.01
CA THR A 136 -2.03 18.79 17.89
C THR A 136 -1.16 17.80 18.68
N ALA A 137 -0.56 16.85 17.94
CA ALA A 137 0.24 15.78 18.53
C ALA A 137 1.67 15.75 17.95
N THR A 138 2.58 15.13 18.71
CA THR A 138 3.98 15.04 18.33
C THR A 138 4.21 14.08 17.15
N PRO A 139 5.33 14.19 16.41
CA PRO A 139 5.63 13.32 15.26
C PRO A 139 5.63 11.81 15.56
N GLN A 140 5.85 11.44 16.84
CA GLN A 140 5.79 10.04 17.29
C GLN A 140 4.39 9.43 17.08
N VAL A 141 3.33 10.24 17.17
CA VAL A 141 1.95 9.80 16.87
C VAL A 141 1.78 9.50 15.37
N ALA A 142 2.45 10.24 14.48
CA ALA A 142 2.46 9.90 13.05
C ALA A 142 3.13 8.54 12.79
N SER A 143 4.20 8.23 13.52
CA SER A 143 4.84 6.90 13.47
C SER A 143 3.91 5.79 13.98
N LEU A 144 3.10 6.07 15.03
CA LEU A 144 2.05 5.16 15.48
C LEU A 144 1.01 4.90 14.39
N PHE A 145 0.60 5.92 13.64
CA PHE A 145 -0.33 5.76 12.51
C PHE A 145 0.23 4.84 11.43
N LEU A 146 1.50 5.03 11.04
CA LEU A 146 2.18 4.13 10.11
C LEU A 146 2.27 2.70 10.65
N GLY A 147 2.46 2.55 11.96
CA GLY A 147 2.46 1.26 12.66
C GLY A 147 1.12 0.55 12.55
N VAL A 148 0.04 1.23 12.94
CA VAL A 148 -1.33 0.70 12.85
C VAL A 148 -1.69 0.36 11.41
N PHE A 149 -1.31 1.21 10.46
CA PHE A 149 -1.56 1.01 9.04
C PHE A 149 -0.84 -0.25 8.53
N SER A 150 0.43 -0.43 8.86
CA SER A 150 1.23 -1.59 8.44
C SER A 150 0.71 -2.91 9.03
N ILE A 151 0.40 -2.92 10.33
CA ILE A 151 -0.18 -4.08 11.01
C ILE A 151 -1.55 -4.42 10.43
N GLY A 152 -2.38 -3.41 10.19
CA GLY A 152 -3.72 -3.61 9.63
C GLY A 152 -3.68 -4.23 8.24
N ILE A 153 -2.79 -3.78 7.34
CA ILE A 153 -2.64 -4.41 6.03
C ILE A 153 -2.19 -5.87 6.16
N ALA A 154 -1.24 -6.16 7.05
CA ALA A 154 -0.81 -7.54 7.29
C ALA A 154 -1.97 -8.43 7.77
N ILE A 155 -2.79 -7.95 8.71
CA ILE A 155 -3.99 -8.65 9.19
C ILE A 155 -4.98 -8.84 8.04
N GLY A 156 -5.27 -7.79 7.26
CA GLY A 156 -6.20 -7.85 6.12
C GLY A 156 -5.76 -8.84 5.05
N SER A 157 -4.47 -8.90 4.78
CA SER A 157 -3.86 -9.84 3.82
C SER A 157 -4.07 -11.30 4.22
N VAL A 158 -3.91 -11.62 5.50
CA VAL A 158 -4.15 -12.97 6.02
C VAL A 158 -5.65 -13.28 6.08
N LEU A 159 -6.47 -12.29 6.50
CA LEU A 159 -7.91 -12.46 6.65
C LEU A 159 -8.58 -12.77 5.32
N VAL A 160 -8.25 -12.05 4.24
CA VAL A 160 -8.85 -12.26 2.93
C VAL A 160 -8.52 -13.65 2.37
N ASN A 161 -7.32 -14.16 2.60
CA ASN A 161 -6.94 -15.51 2.19
C ASN A 161 -7.83 -16.58 2.87
N ARG A 162 -8.10 -16.41 4.17
CA ARG A 162 -9.02 -17.32 4.90
C ARG A 162 -10.46 -17.23 4.39
N LEU A 163 -10.96 -16.02 4.12
CA LEU A 163 -12.31 -15.79 3.62
C LEU A 163 -12.53 -16.33 2.21
N LEU A 164 -11.51 -16.24 1.37
CA LEU A 164 -11.53 -16.78 0.01
C LEU A 164 -11.20 -18.27 -0.06
N LYS A 165 -10.86 -18.92 1.07
CA LYS A 165 -10.45 -20.34 1.12
C LYS A 165 -9.36 -20.67 0.11
N SER A 166 -8.39 -19.76 -0.01
CA SER A 166 -7.27 -19.82 -0.97
C SER A 166 -7.66 -19.70 -2.46
N GLU A 167 -8.93 -19.44 -2.79
CA GLU A 167 -9.34 -19.17 -4.16
C GLU A 167 -8.97 -17.75 -4.60
N VAL A 168 -8.41 -17.62 -5.80
CA VAL A 168 -8.12 -16.30 -6.39
C VAL A 168 -9.41 -15.73 -6.98
N SER A 169 -10.06 -14.84 -6.24
CA SER A 169 -11.34 -14.23 -6.64
C SER A 169 -11.42 -12.77 -6.19
N ALA A 170 -12.00 -11.92 -7.05
CA ALA A 170 -12.24 -10.51 -6.75
C ALA A 170 -13.56 -10.26 -5.99
N ARG A 171 -14.31 -11.31 -5.59
CA ARG A 171 -15.67 -11.16 -5.01
C ARG A 171 -15.75 -10.29 -3.77
N PHE A 172 -14.73 -10.26 -2.93
CA PHE A 172 -14.68 -9.42 -1.74
C PHE A 172 -14.08 -8.03 -2.00
N ALA A 173 -13.49 -7.78 -3.17
CA ALA A 173 -12.85 -6.50 -3.48
C ALA A 173 -13.82 -5.31 -3.36
N PRO A 174 -15.05 -5.31 -3.91
CA PRO A 174 -15.97 -4.19 -3.78
C PRO A 174 -16.35 -3.89 -2.33
N VAL A 175 -16.67 -4.94 -1.57
CA VAL A 175 -17.08 -4.79 -0.15
C VAL A 175 -15.92 -4.27 0.69
N SER A 176 -14.72 -4.82 0.50
CA SER A 176 -13.53 -4.39 1.24
C SER A 176 -13.25 -2.91 1.03
N VAL A 177 -13.25 -2.43 -0.21
CA VAL A 177 -12.96 -1.01 -0.47
C VAL A 177 -14.10 -0.07 -0.06
N ILE A 178 -15.35 -0.53 -0.05
CA ILE A 178 -16.47 0.24 0.54
C ILE A 178 -16.25 0.39 2.05
N LEU A 179 -15.93 -0.70 2.76
CA LEU A 179 -15.65 -0.66 4.19
C LEU A 179 -14.40 0.19 4.50
N MET A 180 -13.39 0.16 3.63
CA MET A 180 -12.24 1.08 3.70
C MET A 180 -12.72 2.54 3.60
N GLY A 181 -13.56 2.87 2.63
CA GLY A 181 -14.13 4.22 2.45
C GLY A 181 -14.99 4.67 3.64
N VAL A 182 -15.80 3.78 4.21
CA VAL A 182 -16.54 4.06 5.45
C VAL A 182 -15.58 4.34 6.60
N SER A 183 -14.50 3.56 6.75
CA SER A 183 -13.49 3.81 7.78
C SER A 183 -12.79 5.17 7.59
N VAL A 184 -12.51 5.58 6.35
CA VAL A 184 -11.98 6.93 6.04
C VAL A 184 -12.99 8.02 6.41
N LEU A 185 -14.27 7.84 6.13
CA LEU A 185 -15.31 8.80 6.53
C LEU A 185 -15.42 8.90 8.05
N LEU A 186 -15.35 7.80 8.77
CA LEU A 186 -15.33 7.82 10.23
C LEU A 186 -14.07 8.54 10.76
N LEU A 187 -12.90 8.28 10.15
CA LEU A 187 -11.67 9.01 10.47
C LEU A 187 -11.83 10.52 10.26
N TYR A 188 -12.49 10.93 9.15
CA TYR A 188 -12.81 12.33 8.88
C TYR A 188 -13.65 12.95 9.99
N PHE A 189 -14.75 12.30 10.42
CA PHE A 189 -15.62 12.85 11.46
C PHE A 189 -14.93 12.94 12.81
N ILE A 190 -14.11 11.95 13.18
CA ILE A 190 -13.33 11.96 14.42
C ILE A 190 -12.29 13.08 14.36
N ALA A 191 -11.54 13.20 13.27
CA ALA A 191 -10.53 14.25 13.12
C ALA A 191 -11.13 15.66 13.11
N ARG A 192 -12.31 15.82 12.49
CA ARG A 192 -13.04 17.11 12.49
C ARG A 192 -13.56 17.52 13.86
N GLY A 193 -13.92 16.55 14.70
CA GLY A 193 -14.41 16.78 16.06
C GLY A 193 -13.30 16.70 17.13
N TRP A 194 -12.03 16.68 16.71
CA TRP A 194 -10.91 16.57 17.65
C TRP A 194 -10.65 17.89 18.36
N ASP A 195 -10.62 17.85 19.68
CA ASP A 195 -10.26 18.99 20.52
C ASP A 195 -8.74 19.03 20.70
N GLY A 196 -8.10 19.99 20.01
CA GLY A 196 -6.66 20.23 20.15
C GLY A 196 -6.31 20.86 21.50
N LEU A 197 -5.04 20.77 21.90
CA LEU A 197 -4.54 21.43 23.09
C LEU A 197 -4.46 22.95 22.85
N PRO A 198 -4.84 23.77 23.86
CA PRO A 198 -4.69 25.22 23.79
C PRO A 198 -3.19 25.60 23.86
N ASN A 199 -2.90 26.86 23.45
CA ASN A 199 -1.58 27.49 23.60
C ASN A 199 -0.41 26.89 22.80
N GLY A 200 -0.67 26.02 21.80
CA GLY A 200 0.38 25.38 21.00
C GLY A 200 1.05 24.18 21.68
N ASP A 201 0.52 23.73 22.80
CA ASP A 201 0.95 22.46 23.40
C ASP A 201 0.61 21.28 22.48
N LEU A 202 1.42 20.21 22.54
CA LEU A 202 1.25 19.03 21.72
C LEU A 202 0.99 17.80 22.61
N TYR A 203 0.04 16.96 22.22
CA TYR A 203 -0.10 15.64 22.80
C TYR A 203 1.17 14.82 22.59
N THR A 204 1.81 14.38 23.66
CA THR A 204 2.85 13.36 23.60
C THR A 204 2.22 11.99 23.27
N PHE A 205 3.04 10.99 22.96
CA PHE A 205 2.53 9.63 22.74
C PHE A 205 1.68 9.13 23.92
N GLU A 206 2.16 9.35 25.19
CA GLU A 206 1.47 8.91 26.40
C GLU A 206 0.14 9.64 26.60
N THR A 207 0.12 10.95 26.41
CA THR A 207 -1.09 11.76 26.59
C THR A 207 -2.09 11.55 25.45
N PHE A 208 -1.60 11.29 24.23
CA PHE A 208 -2.45 10.97 23.08
C PHE A 208 -3.24 9.66 23.30
N ILE A 209 -2.58 8.59 23.76
CA ILE A 209 -3.22 7.27 23.93
C ILE A 209 -4.34 7.31 24.99
N VAL A 210 -4.24 8.17 26.00
CA VAL A 210 -5.28 8.31 27.04
C VAL A 210 -6.38 9.28 26.67
N HIS A 211 -6.28 9.97 25.53
CA HIS A 211 -7.35 10.84 25.03
C HIS A 211 -8.56 10.01 24.59
N GLU A 212 -9.78 10.43 24.93
CA GLU A 212 -11.02 9.68 24.69
C GLU A 212 -11.22 9.31 23.19
N GLY A 213 -10.84 10.19 22.26
CA GLY A 213 -10.94 9.98 20.82
C GLY A 213 -9.85 9.09 20.21
N ALA A 214 -8.72 8.87 20.90
CA ALA A 214 -7.53 8.21 20.33
C ALA A 214 -7.81 6.78 19.84
N TRP A 215 -8.46 5.98 20.66
CA TRP A 215 -8.78 4.59 20.31
C TRP A 215 -9.76 4.48 19.16
N SER A 216 -10.77 5.37 19.10
CA SER A 216 -11.71 5.44 17.97
C SER A 216 -10.99 5.81 16.68
N LEU A 217 -10.05 6.75 16.73
CA LEU A 217 -9.24 7.17 15.59
C LEU A 217 -8.29 6.03 15.14
N LEU A 218 -7.61 5.37 16.06
CA LEU A 218 -6.74 4.23 15.74
C LEU A 218 -7.54 3.04 15.20
N ALA A 219 -8.75 2.78 15.72
CA ALA A 219 -9.63 1.74 15.22
C ALA A 219 -10.10 2.00 13.77
N THR A 220 -10.47 3.26 13.46
CA THR A 220 -10.84 3.63 12.08
C THR A 220 -9.65 3.51 11.13
N LEU A 221 -8.46 3.93 11.54
CA LEU A 221 -7.23 3.77 10.77
C LEU A 221 -6.88 2.29 10.56
N GLY A 222 -7.05 1.47 11.60
CA GLY A 222 -6.94 0.01 11.51
C GLY A 222 -7.94 -0.58 10.51
N GLY A 223 -9.19 -0.10 10.52
CA GLY A 223 -10.21 -0.47 9.54
C GLY A 223 -9.79 -0.12 8.11
N VAL A 224 -9.30 1.10 7.86
CA VAL A 224 -8.78 1.52 6.54
C VAL A 224 -7.72 0.54 6.04
N SER A 225 -6.78 0.19 6.89
CA SER A 225 -5.64 -0.67 6.50
C SER A 225 -6.02 -2.14 6.37
N ILE A 226 -6.83 -2.70 7.26
CA ILE A 226 -7.32 -4.09 7.18
C ILE A 226 -8.10 -4.28 5.87
N PHE A 227 -9.08 -3.42 5.62
CA PHE A 227 -9.88 -3.52 4.39
C PHE A 227 -9.08 -3.20 3.14
N GLY A 228 -8.05 -2.34 3.23
CA GLY A 228 -7.09 -2.10 2.17
C GLY A 228 -6.30 -3.36 1.79
N GLY A 229 -5.79 -4.09 2.78
CA GLY A 229 -5.10 -5.37 2.57
C GLY A 229 -6.02 -6.43 1.96
N MET A 230 -7.27 -6.52 2.46
CA MET A 230 -8.29 -7.42 1.91
C MET A 230 -8.65 -7.09 0.46
N PHE A 231 -8.55 -5.82 0.05
CA PHE A 231 -8.81 -5.38 -1.32
C PHE A 231 -7.66 -5.71 -2.25
N VAL A 232 -6.42 -5.37 -1.89
CA VAL A 232 -5.29 -5.39 -2.83
C VAL A 232 -4.70 -6.79 -3.06
N VAL A 233 -4.66 -7.65 -2.04
CA VAL A 233 -4.01 -8.97 -2.12
C VAL A 233 -4.63 -9.88 -3.18
N PRO A 234 -5.96 -10.07 -3.25
CA PRO A 234 -6.54 -10.92 -4.28
C PRO A 234 -6.36 -10.34 -5.69
N LEU A 235 -6.24 -9.02 -5.83
CA LEU A 235 -6.00 -8.38 -7.12
C LEU A 235 -4.58 -8.66 -7.64
N TYR A 236 -3.56 -8.64 -6.76
CA TYR A 236 -2.20 -9.05 -7.15
C TYR A 236 -2.13 -10.55 -7.48
N ALA A 237 -2.77 -11.40 -6.68
CA ALA A 237 -2.85 -12.82 -6.98
C ALA A 237 -3.54 -13.06 -8.33
N PHE A 238 -4.60 -12.31 -8.63
CA PHE A 238 -5.28 -12.34 -9.93
C PHE A 238 -4.34 -11.96 -11.09
N LEU A 239 -3.56 -10.87 -10.96
CA LEU A 239 -2.61 -10.46 -12.01
C LEU A 239 -1.57 -11.55 -12.30
N THR A 240 -1.12 -12.27 -11.28
CA THR A 240 -0.06 -13.29 -11.42
C THR A 240 -0.57 -14.64 -11.91
N THR A 241 -1.88 -14.92 -11.76
CA THR A 241 -2.49 -16.20 -12.15
C THR A 241 -3.31 -16.15 -13.43
N THR A 242 -3.66 -14.94 -13.92
CA THR A 242 -4.49 -14.76 -15.12
C THR A 242 -3.65 -14.78 -16.40
N VAL A 243 -2.36 -14.50 -16.31
CA VAL A 243 -1.43 -14.50 -17.44
C VAL A 243 -0.53 -15.72 -17.40
N ASP A 244 0.04 -16.06 -18.57
CA ASP A 244 1.07 -17.10 -18.60
C ASP A 244 2.26 -16.71 -17.73
N ILE A 245 2.92 -17.70 -17.11
CA ILE A 245 4.08 -17.50 -16.23
C ILE A 245 5.15 -16.64 -16.92
N SER A 246 5.35 -16.84 -18.23
CA SER A 246 6.29 -16.06 -19.06
C SER A 246 5.93 -14.55 -19.18
N GLN A 247 4.70 -14.16 -18.92
CA GLN A 247 4.22 -12.78 -18.99
C GLN A 247 4.04 -12.13 -17.62
N THR A 248 4.09 -12.90 -16.54
CA THR A 248 3.79 -12.42 -15.19
C THR A 248 4.70 -11.25 -14.79
N ALA A 249 6.02 -11.36 -15.00
CA ALA A 249 6.96 -10.29 -14.66
C ALA A 249 6.67 -9.00 -15.45
N ARG A 250 6.30 -9.11 -16.74
CA ARG A 250 5.93 -7.95 -17.59
C ARG A 250 4.63 -7.31 -17.12
N THR A 251 3.64 -8.12 -16.75
CA THR A 251 2.35 -7.63 -16.25
C THR A 251 2.51 -6.87 -14.93
N ILE A 252 3.30 -7.40 -14.00
CA ILE A 252 3.60 -6.72 -12.74
C ILE A 252 4.45 -5.45 -12.98
N ALA A 253 5.37 -5.47 -13.93
CA ALA A 253 6.14 -4.27 -14.29
C ALA A 253 5.21 -3.18 -14.87
N ALA A 254 4.27 -3.54 -15.76
CA ALA A 254 3.25 -2.61 -16.28
C ALA A 254 2.39 -2.04 -15.14
N ASN A 255 1.91 -2.90 -14.24
CA ASN A 255 1.17 -2.49 -13.04
C ASN A 255 1.96 -1.46 -12.21
N ASN A 256 3.24 -1.71 -11.95
CA ASN A 256 4.07 -0.80 -11.15
C ASN A 256 4.27 0.57 -11.82
N VAL A 257 4.43 0.61 -13.14
CA VAL A 257 4.54 1.89 -13.89
C VAL A 257 3.23 2.67 -13.80
N VAL A 258 2.07 2.01 -13.99
CA VAL A 258 0.75 2.66 -13.86
C VAL A 258 0.51 3.12 -12.44
N ASN A 259 0.82 2.29 -11.43
CA ASN A 259 0.72 2.66 -10.02
C ASN A 259 1.52 3.93 -9.71
N SER A 260 2.79 3.97 -10.13
CA SER A 260 3.66 5.13 -9.89
C SER A 260 3.10 6.40 -10.53
N GLY A 261 2.59 6.30 -11.76
CA GLY A 261 1.93 7.41 -12.45
C GLY A 261 0.70 7.92 -11.69
N CYS A 262 -0.17 7.00 -11.25
CA CYS A 262 -1.37 7.34 -10.49
C CYS A 262 -1.04 7.93 -9.11
N MET A 263 -0.02 7.41 -8.42
CA MET A 263 0.45 7.96 -7.14
C MET A 263 0.95 9.41 -7.29
N VAL A 264 1.72 9.69 -8.36
CA VAL A 264 2.18 11.07 -8.66
C VAL A 264 0.98 11.99 -8.89
N LEU A 265 -0.01 11.55 -9.70
CA LEU A 265 -1.22 12.34 -9.93
C LEU A 265 -2.02 12.57 -8.65
N GLY A 266 -2.14 11.56 -7.78
CA GLY A 266 -2.78 11.68 -6.48
C GLY A 266 -2.06 12.67 -5.56
N ALA A 267 -0.74 12.61 -5.48
CA ALA A 267 0.08 13.54 -4.71
C ALA A 267 -0.05 15.00 -5.23
N LEU A 268 -0.02 15.18 -6.55
CA LEU A 268 -0.22 16.50 -7.17
C LEU A 268 -1.62 17.05 -6.91
N ALA A 269 -2.65 16.19 -6.95
CA ALA A 269 -4.02 16.59 -6.60
C ALA A 269 -4.13 17.01 -5.14
N ALA A 270 -3.56 16.26 -4.20
CA ALA A 270 -3.52 16.60 -2.78
C ALA A 270 -2.78 17.92 -2.53
N MET A 271 -1.62 18.12 -3.19
CA MET A 271 -0.86 19.36 -3.12
C MET A 271 -1.67 20.54 -3.69
N GLY A 272 -2.32 20.37 -4.85
CA GLY A 272 -3.17 21.39 -5.46
C GLY A 272 -4.33 21.80 -4.56
N LEU A 273 -5.00 20.83 -3.89
CA LEU A 273 -6.05 21.11 -2.93
C LEU A 273 -5.52 21.89 -1.71
N SER A 274 -4.33 21.53 -1.20
CA SER A 274 -3.68 22.30 -0.13
C SER A 274 -3.40 23.74 -0.54
N MET A 275 -2.93 23.96 -1.78
CA MET A 275 -2.69 25.32 -2.32
C MET A 275 -3.97 26.14 -2.48
N LEU A 276 -5.12 25.48 -2.70
CA LEU A 276 -6.44 26.10 -2.75
C LEU A 276 -7.06 26.32 -1.36
N GLY A 277 -6.32 26.02 -0.28
CA GLY A 277 -6.78 26.21 1.10
C GLY A 277 -7.68 25.09 1.64
N VAL A 278 -7.80 23.96 0.93
CA VAL A 278 -8.54 22.79 1.43
C VAL A 278 -7.76 22.17 2.59
N SER A 279 -8.39 22.06 3.75
CA SER A 279 -7.77 21.51 4.96
C SER A 279 -7.39 20.03 4.80
N THR A 280 -6.40 19.59 5.57
CA THR A 280 -5.99 18.17 5.62
C THR A 280 -7.16 17.24 5.95
N THR A 281 -8.04 17.67 6.87
CA THR A 281 -9.23 16.91 7.23
C THR A 281 -10.20 16.78 6.06
N GLU A 282 -10.46 17.86 5.32
CA GLU A 282 -11.35 17.82 4.16
C GLU A 282 -10.79 16.97 3.00
N GLN A 283 -9.47 16.88 2.87
CA GLN A 283 -8.85 15.99 1.88
C GLN A 283 -9.11 14.51 2.15
N LEU A 284 -9.48 14.09 3.37
CA LEU A 284 -9.97 12.73 3.63
C LEU A 284 -11.27 12.41 2.88
N LEU A 285 -12.10 13.42 2.57
CA LEU A 285 -13.30 13.23 1.73
C LEU A 285 -12.92 12.88 0.29
N LEU A 286 -11.83 13.44 -0.25
CA LEU A 286 -11.29 13.02 -1.55
C LEU A 286 -10.92 11.54 -1.51
N VAL A 287 -10.22 11.11 -0.46
CA VAL A 287 -9.83 9.71 -0.27
C VAL A 287 -11.05 8.80 -0.21
N ALA A 288 -12.09 9.19 0.53
CA ALA A 288 -13.36 8.45 0.58
C ALA A 288 -14.03 8.37 -0.80
N ALA A 289 -14.03 9.46 -1.58
CA ALA A 289 -14.54 9.46 -2.95
C ALA A 289 -13.73 8.53 -3.88
N MET A 290 -12.41 8.50 -3.73
CA MET A 290 -11.55 7.55 -4.45
C MET A 290 -11.89 6.10 -4.12
N CYS A 291 -12.27 5.79 -2.88
CA CYS A 291 -12.75 4.45 -2.50
C CYS A 291 -14.02 4.05 -3.24
N LEU A 292 -14.94 4.99 -3.53
CA LEU A 292 -16.14 4.70 -4.32
C LEU A 292 -15.79 4.34 -5.77
N VAL A 293 -14.83 5.06 -6.37
CA VAL A 293 -14.33 4.73 -7.72
C VAL A 293 -13.66 3.35 -7.72
N ALA A 294 -12.83 3.06 -6.70
CA ALA A 294 -12.19 1.76 -6.55
C ALA A 294 -13.21 0.63 -6.33
N ALA A 295 -14.32 0.88 -5.62
CA ALA A 295 -15.41 -0.06 -5.44
C ALA A 295 -16.12 -0.39 -6.76
N TRP A 296 -16.37 0.63 -7.56
CA TRP A 296 -16.94 0.45 -8.89
C TRP A 296 -16.00 -0.37 -9.80
N LEU A 297 -14.70 -0.08 -9.79
CA LEU A 297 -13.69 -0.85 -10.53
C LEU A 297 -13.63 -2.30 -10.07
N GLY A 298 -13.61 -2.54 -8.76
CA GLY A 298 -13.64 -3.89 -8.17
C GLY A 298 -14.90 -4.66 -8.55
N HIS A 299 -16.06 -4.00 -8.60
CA HIS A 299 -17.32 -4.60 -9.06
C HIS A 299 -17.27 -4.96 -10.55
N GLN A 300 -16.72 -4.08 -11.40
CA GLN A 300 -16.55 -4.36 -12.82
C GLN A 300 -15.59 -5.52 -13.06
N LEU A 301 -14.52 -5.61 -12.25
CA LEU A 301 -13.58 -6.72 -12.33
C LEU A 301 -14.26 -8.04 -11.93
N HIS A 302 -14.99 -8.07 -10.81
CA HIS A 302 -15.75 -9.24 -10.38
C HIS A 302 -16.67 -9.76 -11.48
N ARG A 303 -17.47 -8.89 -12.08
CA ARG A 303 -18.34 -9.24 -13.21
C ARG A 303 -17.60 -9.70 -14.48
N ALA A 304 -16.37 -9.30 -14.66
CA ALA A 304 -15.59 -9.71 -15.83
C ALA A 304 -14.88 -11.05 -15.60
N CYS A 305 -14.76 -11.50 -14.35
CA CYS A 305 -14.09 -12.76 -13.99
C CYS A 305 -15.04 -13.94 -13.81
N ASP A 306 -16.27 -13.65 -13.39
CA ASP A 306 -17.36 -14.61 -13.21
C ASP A 306 -18.28 -14.61 -14.44
#